data_60e8c0b55f963612fa0547398a18b88e
#
_entry.id   60e8c0b55f963612fa0547398a18b88e
#
_cell.length_a   1.000
_cell.length_b   1.000
_cell.length_c   1.000
_cell.angle_alpha   90.00
_cell.angle_beta   90.00
_cell.angle_gamma   90.00
#
_symmetry.space_group_name_H-M   'P 1'
#
loop_
_entity.id
_entity.type
_entity.pdbx_description
1 polymer ?
#
loop_
_entity_poly.entity_id
_entity_poly.type
_entity_poly.pdbx_seq_one_letter_code
_entity_poly.pdbx_strand_id
1 'polypeptide(L)'
;MYQLQIVESDRYTVMSRDNQLSDRLLEPLRGRILDRFGISLAENDHNYRVEVTPEKVGDLKQVLEQLALFVPLTDEDRAAILADAKKRRSFVPIAVSENLSWHQLASIEVNAPDLPGVSIEVGQRRRYTQGRNCSHIIGYVAVPSEKDLTSNPYDPLLELPGFRIGKSGVEKQYDESLRGKQGMRTVARCSATSLPMVFASSGLA
;
A
#
# COMPACT_ATOMS: atom_id res chain seq x y z
N MET A 1 -11.75 37.55 -20.87
CA MET A 1 -10.39 37.10 -20.52
C MET A 1 -9.84 37.81 -19.29
N TYR A 2 -9.91 39.15 -19.20
CA TYR A 2 -9.41 39.93 -18.05
C TYR A 2 -10.00 39.52 -16.70
N GLN A 3 -11.30 39.24 -16.64
CA GLN A 3 -12.00 38.85 -15.40
C GLN A 3 -11.51 37.49 -14.86
N LEU A 4 -11.22 36.54 -15.72
CA LEU A 4 -10.71 35.19 -15.36
C LEU A 4 -9.24 35.19 -14.91
N GLN A 5 -8.43 36.11 -15.46
CA GLN A 5 -6.99 36.12 -15.18
C GLN A 5 -6.57 37.00 -14.00
N ILE A 6 -7.36 37.99 -13.65
CA ILE A 6 -6.99 38.97 -12.62
C ILE A 6 -7.92 38.92 -11.41
N VAL A 7 -9.22 38.77 -11.61
CA VAL A 7 -10.20 38.84 -10.49
C VAL A 7 -10.39 37.45 -9.83
N GLU A 8 -10.28 36.38 -10.61
CA GLU A 8 -10.48 35.00 -10.14
C GLU A 8 -9.18 34.17 -10.11
N SER A 9 -8.01 34.78 -10.38
CA SER A 9 -6.73 34.06 -10.46
C SER A 9 -6.40 33.31 -9.18
N ASP A 10 -6.68 33.91 -8.01
CA ASP A 10 -6.40 33.29 -6.70
C ASP A 10 -7.26 32.04 -6.48
N ARG A 11 -8.52 32.08 -6.89
CA ARG A 11 -9.44 30.96 -6.78
C ARG A 11 -9.04 29.80 -7.69
N TYR A 12 -8.67 30.08 -8.93
CA TYR A 12 -8.20 29.06 -9.87
C TYR A 12 -6.81 28.55 -9.52
N THR A 13 -5.96 29.36 -8.91
CA THR A 13 -4.64 28.93 -8.44
C THR A 13 -4.78 27.97 -7.24
N VAL A 14 -5.71 28.23 -6.32
CA VAL A 14 -6.01 27.32 -5.21
C VAL A 14 -6.59 26.00 -5.74
N MET A 15 -7.60 26.06 -6.61
CA MET A 15 -8.18 24.85 -7.24
C MET A 15 -7.17 24.05 -8.05
N SER A 16 -6.23 24.71 -8.73
CA SER A 16 -5.16 24.05 -9.48
C SER A 16 -4.14 23.38 -8.55
N ARG A 17 -3.82 24.00 -7.41
CA ARG A 17 -2.96 23.40 -6.38
C ARG A 17 -3.61 22.19 -5.73
N ASP A 18 -4.89 22.27 -5.38
CA ASP A 18 -5.64 21.14 -4.80
C ASP A 18 -5.73 19.95 -5.78
N ASN A 19 -5.83 20.21 -7.08
CA ASN A 19 -5.79 19.17 -8.11
C ASN A 19 -4.40 18.61 -8.39
N GLN A 20 -3.33 19.35 -8.06
CA GLN A 20 -1.94 18.92 -8.24
C GLN A 20 -1.39 18.15 -7.03
N LEU A 21 -1.95 18.36 -5.85
CA LEU A 21 -1.53 17.73 -4.61
C LEU A 21 -2.50 16.59 -4.28
N SER A 22 -2.00 15.39 -4.20
CA SER A 22 -2.75 14.26 -3.66
C SER A 22 -2.09 13.77 -2.39
N ASP A 23 -2.82 13.88 -1.28
CA ASP A 23 -2.35 13.34 -0.02
C ASP A 23 -2.60 11.82 0.02
N ARG A 24 -1.52 11.08 0.20
CA ARG A 24 -1.59 9.64 0.42
C ARG A 24 -1.23 9.33 1.86
N LEU A 25 -2.11 8.61 2.52
CA LEU A 25 -1.81 8.03 3.82
C LEU A 25 -0.73 6.96 3.63
N LEU A 26 0.32 7.06 4.43
CA LEU A 26 1.37 6.04 4.50
C LEU A 26 1.07 5.10 5.65
N GLU A 27 1.18 3.81 5.35
CA GLU A 27 1.15 2.76 6.35
C GLU A 27 2.30 2.96 7.35
N PRO A 28 2.02 3.13 8.66
CA PRO A 28 3.05 3.29 9.66
C PRO A 28 3.83 1.98 9.85
N LEU A 29 5.12 2.12 10.15
CA LEU A 29 5.96 0.99 10.52
C LEU A 29 5.50 0.40 11.85
N ARG A 30 5.18 -0.90 11.87
CA ARG A 30 4.84 -1.57 13.11
C ARG A 30 6.08 -1.72 14.01
N GLY A 31 5.95 -1.43 15.30
CA GLY A 31 7.02 -1.53 16.28
C GLY A 31 7.63 -2.94 16.37
N ARG A 32 8.92 -3.04 16.65
CA ARG A 32 9.60 -4.32 16.90
C ARG A 32 9.27 -4.83 18.30
N ILE A 33 9.18 -6.15 18.45
CA ILE A 33 9.07 -6.81 19.76
C ILE A 33 10.42 -7.44 20.06
N LEU A 34 11.03 -7.02 21.14
CA LEU A 34 12.34 -7.48 21.57
C LEU A 34 12.19 -8.24 22.90
N ASP A 35 13.12 -9.15 23.18
CA ASP A 35 13.25 -9.74 24.49
C ASP A 35 14.04 -8.81 25.43
N ARG A 36 14.23 -9.23 26.69
CA ARG A 36 14.99 -8.46 27.67
C ARG A 36 16.48 -8.28 27.35
N PHE A 37 17.00 -9.06 26.41
CA PHE A 37 18.39 -8.99 25.94
C PHE A 37 18.52 -8.19 24.65
N GLY A 38 17.41 -7.64 24.11
CA GLY A 38 17.40 -6.91 22.87
C GLY A 38 17.32 -7.78 21.61
N ILE A 39 17.10 -9.09 21.75
CA ILE A 39 16.95 -10.00 20.61
C ILE A 39 15.56 -9.81 20.03
N SER A 40 15.50 -9.67 18.70
CA SER A 40 14.22 -9.46 17.99
C SER A 40 13.38 -10.74 18.03
N LEU A 41 12.18 -10.65 18.56
CA LEU A 41 11.15 -11.70 18.55
C LEU A 41 10.18 -11.52 17.39
N ALA A 42 9.87 -10.25 17.06
CA ALA A 42 9.07 -9.89 15.90
C ALA A 42 9.60 -8.61 15.27
N GLU A 43 9.85 -8.64 13.97
CA GLU A 43 10.37 -7.54 13.17
C GLU A 43 9.63 -7.41 11.85
N ASN A 44 9.90 -6.35 11.11
CA ASN A 44 9.26 -6.11 9.82
C ASN A 44 10.30 -6.36 8.72
N ASP A 45 9.93 -7.16 7.73
CA ASP A 45 10.67 -7.34 6.48
C ASP A 45 9.98 -6.58 5.36
N HIS A 46 10.77 -6.10 4.40
CA HIS A 46 10.21 -5.51 3.19
C HIS A 46 9.49 -6.59 2.38
N ASN A 47 8.30 -6.25 1.95
CA ASN A 47 7.48 -7.08 1.08
C ASN A 47 7.14 -6.30 -0.18
N TYR A 48 7.51 -6.84 -1.33
CA TYR A 48 7.17 -6.24 -2.62
C TYR A 48 5.87 -6.86 -3.11
N ARG A 49 4.92 -6.01 -3.49
CA ARG A 49 3.65 -6.42 -4.07
C ARG A 49 3.43 -5.72 -5.40
N VAL A 50 2.80 -6.42 -6.33
CA VAL A 50 2.33 -5.86 -7.59
C VAL A 50 0.89 -5.44 -7.42
N GLU A 51 0.60 -4.20 -7.79
CA GLU A 51 -0.73 -3.64 -7.83
C GLU A 51 -1.08 -3.22 -9.25
N VAL A 52 -2.34 -3.41 -9.61
CA VAL A 52 -2.88 -2.96 -10.90
C VAL A 52 -3.98 -1.95 -10.64
N THR A 53 -3.90 -0.79 -11.29
CA THR A 53 -4.93 0.24 -11.25
C THR A 53 -5.82 0.10 -12.49
N PRO A 54 -7.08 -0.37 -12.36
CA PRO A 54 -7.94 -0.66 -13.52
C PRO A 54 -8.18 0.53 -14.44
N GLU A 55 -8.24 1.75 -13.90
CA GLU A 55 -8.44 2.99 -14.67
C GLU A 55 -7.33 3.24 -15.70
N LYS A 56 -6.11 2.82 -15.40
CA LYS A 56 -4.93 3.03 -16.25
C LYS A 56 -4.71 1.90 -17.27
N VAL A 57 -5.51 0.83 -17.14
CA VAL A 57 -5.41 -0.38 -17.95
C VAL A 57 -6.57 -0.43 -18.93
N GLY A 58 -6.28 -0.55 -20.21
CA GLY A 58 -7.32 -0.66 -21.25
C GLY A 58 -8.06 -2.00 -21.19
N ASP A 59 -7.32 -3.11 -21.12
CA ASP A 59 -7.85 -4.46 -20.94
C ASP A 59 -7.13 -5.18 -19.78
N LEU A 60 -7.83 -5.28 -18.67
CA LEU A 60 -7.30 -5.91 -17.44
C LEU A 60 -6.93 -7.38 -17.65
N LYS A 61 -7.68 -8.11 -18.51
CA LYS A 61 -7.38 -9.52 -18.76
C LYS A 61 -6.05 -9.68 -19.47
N GLN A 62 -5.79 -8.89 -20.48
CA GLN A 62 -4.56 -8.92 -21.25
C GLN A 62 -3.34 -8.61 -20.37
N VAL A 63 -3.44 -7.60 -19.50
CA VAL A 63 -2.36 -7.26 -18.57
C VAL A 63 -2.12 -8.36 -17.53
N LEU A 64 -3.18 -9.01 -17.03
CA LEU A 64 -3.03 -10.15 -16.13
C LEU A 64 -2.39 -11.37 -16.81
N GLU A 65 -2.65 -11.60 -18.09
CA GLU A 65 -1.99 -12.64 -18.88
C GLU A 65 -0.49 -12.35 -19.07
N GLN A 66 -0.14 -11.09 -19.34
CA GLN A 66 1.25 -10.67 -19.44
C GLN A 66 1.97 -10.76 -18.08
N LEU A 67 1.32 -10.33 -16.99
CA LEU A 67 1.87 -10.48 -15.64
C LEU A 67 2.09 -11.93 -15.22
N ALA A 68 1.26 -12.86 -15.71
CA ALA A 68 1.40 -14.28 -15.43
C ALA A 68 2.70 -14.89 -15.99
N LEU A 69 3.37 -14.22 -16.93
CA LEU A 69 4.69 -14.63 -17.41
C LEU A 69 5.80 -14.41 -16.37
N PHE A 70 5.61 -13.43 -15.48
CA PHE A 70 6.61 -13.03 -14.48
C PHE A 70 6.27 -13.52 -13.08
N VAL A 71 4.97 -13.66 -12.79
CA VAL A 71 4.46 -14.03 -11.47
C VAL A 71 3.52 -15.24 -11.61
N PRO A 72 3.70 -16.29 -10.80
CA PRO A 72 2.79 -17.44 -10.84
C PRO A 72 1.39 -17.01 -10.37
N LEU A 73 0.48 -16.84 -11.32
CA LEU A 73 -0.92 -16.54 -11.09
C LEU A 73 -1.77 -17.75 -11.47
N THR A 74 -2.56 -18.24 -10.53
CA THR A 74 -3.54 -19.28 -10.81
C THR A 74 -4.75 -18.70 -11.54
N ASP A 75 -5.53 -19.53 -12.21
CA ASP A 75 -6.77 -19.08 -12.88
C ASP A 75 -7.81 -18.62 -11.86
N GLU A 76 -7.78 -19.19 -10.66
CA GLU A 76 -8.62 -18.78 -9.53
C GLU A 76 -8.25 -17.36 -9.06
N ASP A 77 -6.94 -17.05 -8.94
CA ASP A 77 -6.47 -15.71 -8.57
C ASP A 77 -6.89 -14.67 -9.60
N ARG A 78 -6.77 -14.99 -10.90
CA ARG A 78 -7.20 -14.10 -11.99
C ARG A 78 -8.70 -13.84 -11.92
N ALA A 79 -9.52 -14.86 -11.66
CA ALA A 79 -10.95 -14.71 -11.53
C ALA A 79 -11.32 -13.85 -10.30
N ALA A 80 -10.62 -14.03 -9.18
CA ALA A 80 -10.80 -13.24 -7.97
C ALA A 80 -10.44 -11.75 -8.21
N ILE A 81 -9.32 -11.48 -8.87
CA ILE A 81 -8.88 -10.12 -9.21
C ILE A 81 -9.90 -9.43 -10.12
N LEU A 82 -10.40 -10.14 -11.14
CA LEU A 82 -11.42 -9.61 -12.04
C LEU A 82 -12.76 -9.36 -11.34
N ALA A 83 -13.12 -10.18 -10.36
CA ALA A 83 -14.31 -9.97 -9.54
C ALA A 83 -14.15 -8.76 -8.61
N ASP A 84 -12.99 -8.60 -8.01
CA ASP A 84 -12.65 -7.46 -7.16
C ASP A 84 -12.60 -6.15 -7.95
N ALA A 85 -12.08 -6.18 -9.18
CA ALA A 85 -12.07 -5.03 -10.08
C ALA A 85 -13.47 -4.51 -10.41
N LYS A 86 -14.45 -5.41 -10.48
CA LYS A 86 -15.87 -5.03 -10.70
C LYS A 86 -16.54 -4.45 -9.47
N LYS A 87 -16.11 -4.84 -8.27
CA LYS A 87 -16.70 -4.38 -7.00
C LYS A 87 -16.12 -3.05 -6.54
N ARG A 88 -14.85 -2.81 -6.82
CA ARG A 88 -14.14 -1.61 -6.37
C ARG A 88 -14.24 -0.50 -7.41
N ARG A 89 -13.96 0.73 -6.98
CA ARG A 89 -13.84 1.88 -7.90
C ARG A 89 -12.59 1.72 -8.76
N SER A 90 -12.66 2.07 -10.04
CA SER A 90 -11.62 1.85 -11.04
C SER A 90 -10.25 2.50 -10.73
N PHE A 91 -10.25 3.56 -9.92
CA PHE A 91 -9.01 4.26 -9.52
C PHE A 91 -8.32 3.60 -8.31
N VAL A 92 -8.98 2.65 -7.63
CA VAL A 92 -8.38 1.95 -6.47
C VAL A 92 -7.47 0.85 -6.98
N PRO A 93 -6.17 0.85 -6.58
CA PRO A 93 -5.26 -0.22 -6.97
C PRO A 93 -5.69 -1.54 -6.33
N ILE A 94 -5.49 -2.62 -7.07
CA ILE A 94 -5.82 -3.99 -6.66
C ILE A 94 -4.51 -4.75 -6.57
N ALA A 95 -4.24 -5.37 -5.44
CA ALA A 95 -3.07 -6.22 -5.27
C ALA A 95 -3.26 -7.52 -6.09
N VAL A 96 -2.32 -7.80 -6.98
CA VAL A 96 -2.31 -8.99 -7.84
C VAL A 96 -1.50 -10.10 -7.20
N SER A 97 -0.32 -9.76 -6.68
CA SER A 97 0.55 -10.73 -6.01
C SER A 97 1.36 -10.04 -4.91
N GLU A 98 1.54 -10.77 -3.82
CA GLU A 98 2.38 -10.37 -2.70
C GLU A 98 3.62 -11.25 -2.61
N ASN A 99 4.61 -10.81 -1.86
CA ASN A 99 5.85 -11.53 -1.60
C ASN A 99 6.69 -11.80 -2.86
N LEU A 100 6.82 -10.81 -3.73
CA LEU A 100 7.65 -10.93 -4.92
C LEU A 100 9.12 -11.14 -4.53
N SER A 101 9.76 -12.06 -5.22
CA SER A 101 11.21 -12.18 -5.18
C SER A 101 11.87 -11.01 -5.92
N TRP A 102 13.12 -10.71 -5.57
CA TRP A 102 13.89 -9.67 -6.25
C TRP A 102 13.98 -9.87 -7.77
N HIS A 103 14.06 -11.12 -8.21
CA HIS A 103 14.11 -11.46 -9.63
C HIS A 103 12.81 -11.13 -10.36
N GLN A 104 11.68 -11.47 -9.76
CA GLN A 104 10.35 -11.13 -10.31
C GLN A 104 10.14 -9.63 -10.36
N LEU A 105 10.52 -8.92 -9.30
CA LEU A 105 10.48 -7.47 -9.23
C LEU A 105 11.28 -6.84 -10.37
N ALA A 106 12.54 -7.23 -10.55
CA ALA A 106 13.38 -6.71 -11.61
C ALA A 106 12.80 -7.01 -13.00
N SER A 107 12.24 -8.20 -13.21
CA SER A 107 11.60 -8.56 -14.48
C SER A 107 10.39 -7.69 -14.80
N ILE A 108 9.56 -7.37 -13.81
CA ILE A 108 8.38 -6.51 -13.99
C ILE A 108 8.81 -5.06 -14.27
N GLU A 109 9.79 -4.54 -13.51
CA GLU A 109 10.30 -3.18 -13.69
C GLU A 109 10.91 -2.95 -15.08
N VAL A 110 11.66 -3.93 -15.60
CA VAL A 110 12.23 -3.87 -16.96
C VAL A 110 11.13 -3.82 -18.01
N ASN A 111 10.03 -4.55 -17.82
CA ASN A 111 8.90 -4.60 -18.73
C ASN A 111 7.77 -3.61 -18.36
N ALA A 112 8.00 -2.69 -17.43
CA ALA A 112 7.01 -1.69 -17.01
C ALA A 112 6.41 -0.86 -18.15
N PRO A 113 7.15 -0.48 -19.22
CA PRO A 113 6.58 0.22 -20.35
C PRO A 113 5.48 -0.55 -21.09
N ASP A 114 5.56 -1.88 -21.11
CA ASP A 114 4.61 -2.78 -21.77
C ASP A 114 3.44 -3.19 -20.85
N LEU A 115 3.51 -2.80 -19.57
CA LEU A 115 2.53 -3.14 -18.54
C LEU A 115 1.81 -1.89 -18.01
N PRO A 116 0.95 -1.25 -18.80
CA PRO A 116 0.28 -0.03 -18.37
C PRO A 116 -0.59 -0.28 -17.14
N GLY A 117 -0.54 0.64 -16.18
CA GLY A 117 -1.34 0.58 -14.95
C GLY A 117 -0.85 -0.40 -13.90
N VAL A 118 0.23 -1.12 -14.15
CA VAL A 118 0.94 -1.94 -13.15
C VAL A 118 1.88 -1.05 -12.36
N SER A 119 1.91 -1.23 -11.06
CA SER A 119 2.83 -0.54 -10.14
C SER A 119 3.33 -1.53 -9.10
N ILE A 120 4.59 -1.35 -8.71
CA ILE A 120 5.17 -2.10 -7.60
C ILE A 120 5.11 -1.22 -6.36
N GLU A 121 4.56 -1.76 -5.29
CA GLU A 121 4.52 -1.10 -4.01
C GLU A 121 5.33 -1.88 -2.97
N VAL A 122 6.06 -1.13 -2.15
CA VAL A 122 6.85 -1.70 -1.05
C VAL A 122 5.99 -1.68 0.20
N GLY A 123 5.47 -2.85 0.55
CA GLY A 123 4.78 -3.06 1.81
C GLY A 123 5.70 -3.62 2.89
N GLN A 124 5.11 -4.06 3.97
CA GLN A 124 5.82 -4.69 5.08
C GLN A 124 5.18 -6.01 5.45
N ARG A 125 6.03 -6.99 5.73
CA ARG A 125 5.62 -8.28 6.24
C ARG A 125 6.17 -8.47 7.63
N ARG A 126 5.30 -8.92 8.55
CA ARG A 126 5.71 -9.27 9.90
C ARG A 126 6.47 -10.59 9.90
N ARG A 127 7.70 -10.58 10.41
CA ARG A 127 8.55 -11.77 10.56
C ARG A 127 8.71 -12.09 12.04
N TYR A 128 8.45 -13.34 12.39
CA TYR A 128 8.64 -13.89 13.73
C TYR A 128 9.89 -14.75 13.76
N THR A 129 10.94 -14.30 14.44
CA THR A 129 12.27 -14.93 14.41
C THR A 129 12.28 -16.29 15.11
N GLN A 130 11.48 -16.47 16.18
CA GLN A 130 11.39 -17.71 16.93
C GLN A 130 10.34 -18.70 16.37
N GLY A 131 9.65 -18.35 15.32
CA GLY A 131 8.66 -19.20 14.64
C GLY A 131 7.62 -19.76 15.62
N ARG A 132 7.49 -21.09 15.66
CA ARG A 132 6.48 -21.78 16.47
C ARG A 132 6.69 -21.69 17.98
N ASN A 133 7.92 -21.49 18.46
CA ASN A 133 8.25 -21.57 19.87
C ASN A 133 7.57 -20.51 20.73
N CYS A 134 7.40 -19.28 20.18
CA CYS A 134 6.81 -18.15 20.89
C CYS A 134 5.45 -17.73 20.34
N SER A 135 4.85 -18.49 19.42
CA SER A 135 3.62 -18.11 18.72
C SER A 135 2.42 -17.88 19.65
N HIS A 136 2.32 -18.64 20.73
CA HIS A 136 1.23 -18.50 21.69
C HIS A 136 1.32 -17.21 22.51
N ILE A 137 2.54 -16.73 22.79
CA ILE A 137 2.78 -15.53 23.59
C ILE A 137 2.71 -14.30 22.68
N ILE A 138 3.46 -14.29 21.59
CA ILE A 138 3.56 -13.15 20.68
C ILE A 138 2.25 -12.96 19.92
N GLY A 139 1.64 -14.06 19.47
CA GLY A 139 0.47 -14.02 18.62
C GLY A 139 0.80 -13.76 17.15
N TYR A 140 -0.16 -13.23 16.42
CA TYR A 140 -0.01 -12.94 14.99
C TYR A 140 -0.78 -11.69 14.58
N VAL A 141 -0.41 -11.15 13.42
CA VAL A 141 -1.10 -10.03 12.77
C VAL A 141 -1.86 -10.54 11.55
N ALA A 142 -3.01 -9.94 11.29
CA ALA A 142 -3.82 -10.22 10.10
C ALA A 142 -4.54 -8.96 9.60
N VAL A 143 -5.09 -9.05 8.40
CA VAL A 143 -5.92 -8.00 7.81
C VAL A 143 -7.13 -7.73 8.71
N PRO A 144 -7.56 -6.47 8.88
CA PRO A 144 -8.78 -6.14 9.61
C PRO A 144 -9.98 -6.89 9.08
N SER A 145 -10.79 -7.46 9.96
CA SER A 145 -12.07 -8.07 9.61
C SER A 145 -13.19 -7.02 9.67
N GLU A 146 -14.34 -7.32 9.08
CA GLU A 146 -15.52 -6.44 9.15
C GLU A 146 -15.90 -6.06 10.58
N LYS A 147 -15.67 -6.97 11.55
CA LYS A 147 -15.92 -6.72 12.97
C LYS A 147 -14.95 -5.67 13.55
N ASP A 148 -13.71 -5.68 13.09
CA ASP A 148 -12.69 -4.71 13.56
C ASP A 148 -12.99 -3.31 12.98
N LEU A 149 -13.47 -3.25 11.73
CA LEU A 149 -13.90 -2.02 11.08
C LEU A 149 -15.13 -1.41 11.78
N THR A 150 -16.08 -2.24 12.17
CA THR A 150 -17.28 -1.76 12.91
C THR A 150 -16.96 -1.32 14.34
N SER A 151 -15.94 -1.90 14.96
CA SER A 151 -15.51 -1.53 16.32
C SER A 151 -14.78 -0.18 16.37
N ASN A 152 -14.10 0.20 15.30
CA ASN A 152 -13.33 1.44 15.20
C ASN A 152 -13.60 2.17 13.86
N PRO A 153 -14.81 2.71 13.65
CA PRO A 153 -15.22 3.29 12.37
C PRO A 153 -14.49 4.58 11.98
N TYR A 154 -13.74 5.17 12.91
CA TYR A 154 -13.04 6.44 12.70
C TYR A 154 -11.52 6.30 12.47
N ASP A 155 -11.01 5.06 12.40
CA ASP A 155 -9.57 4.84 12.17
C ASP A 155 -9.31 4.64 10.66
N PRO A 156 -8.78 5.66 9.97
CA PRO A 156 -8.55 5.60 8.52
C PRO A 156 -7.46 4.59 8.15
N LEU A 157 -6.65 4.13 9.10
CA LEU A 157 -5.61 3.13 8.88
C LEU A 157 -6.20 1.75 8.56
N LEU A 158 -7.38 1.43 9.10
CA LEU A 158 -8.04 0.14 8.90
C LEU A 158 -8.50 -0.09 7.45
N GLU A 159 -8.70 1.00 6.70
CA GLU A 159 -9.12 0.95 5.29
C GLU A 159 -7.93 0.83 4.34
N LEU A 160 -6.70 1.03 4.84
CA LEU A 160 -5.50 0.95 3.98
C LEU A 160 -5.26 -0.49 3.52
N PRO A 161 -5.06 -0.70 2.21
CA PRO A 161 -4.69 -2.00 1.70
C PRO A 161 -3.30 -2.39 2.23
N GLY A 162 -3.21 -3.57 2.85
CA GLY A 162 -1.95 -4.06 3.44
C GLY A 162 -1.79 -3.80 4.93
N PHE A 163 -2.58 -2.90 5.51
CA PHE A 163 -2.55 -2.67 6.96
C PHE A 163 -2.94 -3.92 7.75
N ARG A 164 -2.20 -4.21 8.82
CA ARG A 164 -2.39 -5.41 9.64
C ARG A 164 -2.53 -5.05 11.11
N ILE A 165 -3.49 -5.70 11.77
CA ILE A 165 -3.76 -5.55 13.21
C ILE A 165 -3.38 -6.81 13.96
N GLY A 166 -3.03 -6.66 15.24
CA GLY A 166 -2.79 -7.80 16.14
C GLY A 166 -4.07 -8.54 16.48
N LYS A 167 -4.12 -9.85 16.21
CA LYS A 167 -5.31 -10.69 16.48
C LYS A 167 -5.21 -11.47 17.77
N SER A 168 -4.01 -11.76 18.25
CA SER A 168 -3.80 -12.54 19.47
C SER A 168 -2.52 -12.15 20.19
N GLY A 169 -2.35 -12.60 21.43
CA GLY A 169 -1.14 -12.47 22.24
C GLY A 169 -0.71 -11.02 22.48
N VAL A 170 0.59 -10.82 22.60
CA VAL A 170 1.24 -9.52 22.80
C VAL A 170 0.94 -8.57 21.67
N GLU A 171 0.88 -9.06 20.42
CA GLU A 171 0.53 -8.26 19.22
C GLU A 171 -0.85 -7.61 19.36
N LYS A 172 -1.82 -8.30 19.95
CA LYS A 172 -3.16 -7.75 20.21
C LYS A 172 -3.18 -6.82 21.41
N GLN A 173 -2.54 -7.23 22.51
CA GLN A 173 -2.55 -6.48 23.76
C GLN A 173 -1.90 -5.11 23.64
N TYR A 174 -0.84 -5.02 22.85
CA TYR A 174 -0.08 -3.79 22.61
C TYR A 174 -0.28 -3.25 21.20
N ASP A 175 -1.36 -3.63 20.51
CA ASP A 175 -1.59 -3.26 19.12
C ASP A 175 -1.54 -1.74 18.90
N GLU A 176 -2.18 -0.97 19.78
CA GLU A 176 -2.22 0.49 19.70
C GLU A 176 -0.82 1.12 19.81
N SER A 177 0.01 0.61 20.72
CA SER A 177 1.39 1.08 20.88
C SER A 177 2.31 0.62 19.74
N LEU A 178 2.04 -0.57 19.18
CA LEU A 178 2.84 -1.15 18.10
C LEU A 178 2.48 -0.60 16.70
N ARG A 179 1.26 -0.12 16.50
CA ARG A 179 0.79 0.42 15.21
C ARG A 179 1.60 1.60 14.69
N GLY A 180 2.16 2.40 15.61
CA GLY A 180 2.76 3.67 15.26
C GLY A 180 1.72 4.74 14.89
N LYS A 181 2.20 5.90 14.48
CA LYS A 181 1.36 7.02 14.04
C LYS A 181 1.34 7.08 12.53
N GLN A 182 0.18 7.39 11.97
CA GLN A 182 0.00 7.56 10.54
C GLN A 182 0.94 8.64 9.99
N GLY A 183 1.58 8.33 8.85
CA GLY A 183 2.30 9.29 8.05
C GLY A 183 1.40 9.84 6.93
N MET A 184 1.64 11.07 6.51
CA MET A 184 0.98 11.66 5.35
C MET A 184 2.06 12.02 4.33
N ARG A 185 1.88 11.59 3.09
CA ARG A 185 2.76 11.95 1.98
C ARG A 185 1.98 12.71 0.95
N THR A 186 2.36 13.96 0.76
CA THR A 186 1.81 14.79 -0.30
C THR A 186 2.57 14.53 -1.60
N VAL A 187 1.89 14.03 -2.62
CA VAL A 187 2.46 13.77 -3.95
C VAL A 187 1.96 14.85 -4.90
N ALA A 188 2.90 15.61 -5.46
CA ALA A 188 2.58 16.57 -6.51
C ALA A 188 2.47 15.84 -7.86
N ARG A 189 1.31 15.93 -8.53
CA ARG A 189 1.14 15.49 -9.92
C ARG A 189 1.65 16.58 -10.85
N CYS A 190 2.83 16.38 -11.42
CA CYS A 190 3.24 17.16 -12.60
C CYS A 190 2.55 16.56 -13.84
N SER A 191 1.77 17.38 -14.53
CA SER A 191 1.09 17.03 -15.79
C SER A 191 2.01 17.15 -17.01
N ALA A 192 3.30 16.83 -16.87
CA ALA A 192 4.23 16.77 -18.00
C ALA A 192 5.16 15.58 -17.78
N THR A 193 5.17 14.71 -18.74
CA THR A 193 6.09 13.63 -19.08
C THR A 193 7.50 13.77 -18.45
N SER A 194 7.63 13.65 -17.13
CA SER A 194 8.93 13.59 -16.46
C SER A 194 8.78 13.11 -15.02
N LEU A 195 9.62 12.19 -14.66
CA LEU A 195 9.90 11.53 -13.40
C LEU A 195 9.35 12.21 -12.12
N PRO A 196 8.75 11.47 -11.18
CA PRO A 196 8.27 12.02 -9.92
C PRO A 196 9.46 12.49 -9.07
N MET A 197 9.56 13.80 -8.86
CA MET A 197 10.42 14.33 -7.80
C MET A 197 9.83 13.98 -6.44
N VAL A 198 10.54 13.14 -5.73
CA VAL A 198 10.20 12.75 -4.35
C VAL A 198 10.79 13.78 -3.39
N PHE A 199 9.98 14.65 -2.85
CA PHE A 199 10.35 15.45 -1.68
C PHE A 199 10.01 14.66 -0.42
N ALA A 200 11.03 14.10 0.21
CA ALA A 200 10.92 13.56 1.56
C ALA A 200 11.10 14.70 2.55
N SER A 201 10.01 15.19 3.16
CA SER A 201 10.12 16.03 4.34
C SER A 201 10.34 15.11 5.56
N SER A 202 11.59 14.99 5.98
CA SER A 202 11.96 14.44 7.27
C SER A 202 11.56 15.43 8.36
N GLY A 203 10.43 15.22 8.98
CA GLY A 203 10.09 15.86 10.25
C GLY A 203 10.86 15.18 11.36
N LEU A 204 11.99 15.76 11.77
CA LEU A 204 12.61 15.54 13.05
C LEU A 204 11.79 16.24 14.14
N ALA A 205 11.27 15.52 15.09
CA ALA A 205 11.12 15.88 16.50
C ALA A 205 10.84 14.62 17.30
#